data_86ef0f5f2250f862a2feeba04981308a
#
_entry.id   86ef0f5f2250f862a2feeba04981308a
#
_cell.length_a   1.000
_cell.length_b   1.000
_cell.length_c   1.000
_cell.angle_alpha   90.00
_cell.angle_beta   90.00
_cell.angle_gamma   90.00
#
_symmetry.space_group_name_H-M   'P 1'
#
loop_
_entity.id
_entity.type
_entity.pdbx_description
1 polymer ?
#
loop_
_entity_poly.entity_id
_entity_poly.type
_entity_poly.pdbx_seq_one_letter_code
_entity_poly.pdbx_strand_id
1 'polypeptide(L)'
;MNAKKRGLGKGLDALLGEVSGANLASSPENSSLTMLSIDLIERGSFQPRRDFDQDALQSLASSIKSQGLVQPILVRSQANKDSYEIVAGERRWRAAQIAGLHDIPVIIKDVSDNEAMCLALIENIQREDLNPLEEAGALERLINELEMTHDAVADAVGRSRPAVSNLLRLLELDDGVKKMLETGKLDMGHARTLLSLSPDKQLESATKIVKQGLSVRATENLVKQLLDGNQHSRPKNDVKDSNITKLENDLSERLAAKVLITHQSSGRGKLQISYNSLAELEGILKRLD
;
A
#
# COMPACT_ATOMS: atom_id res chain seq x y z
N MET A 1 15.06 26.45 32.35
CA MET A 1 16.05 25.43 31.91
C MET A 1 15.37 24.55 30.90
N ASN A 2 15.63 24.80 29.62
CA ASN A 2 15.01 24.02 28.50
C ASN A 2 15.93 22.83 28.18
N ALA A 3 15.49 21.63 28.53
CA ALA A 3 16.14 20.41 28.09
C ALA A 3 15.89 20.23 26.57
N LYS A 4 16.93 20.36 25.77
CA LYS A 4 16.95 20.02 24.35
C LYS A 4 16.61 18.53 24.20
N LYS A 5 15.41 18.21 23.70
CA LYS A 5 15.07 16.85 23.22
C LYS A 5 16.07 16.46 22.13
N ARG A 6 16.91 15.47 22.38
CA ARG A 6 17.78 14.81 21.40
C ARG A 6 16.86 14.00 20.48
N GLY A 7 16.65 14.49 19.26
CA GLY A 7 15.88 13.74 18.24
C GLY A 7 16.64 12.47 17.83
N LEU A 8 15.90 11.39 17.65
CA LEU A 8 16.34 10.05 17.19
C LEU A 8 17.10 10.05 15.84
N GLY A 9 17.03 11.15 15.07
CA GLY A 9 17.48 11.22 13.68
C GLY A 9 18.98 10.93 13.42
N LYS A 10 19.89 11.21 14.35
CA LYS A 10 21.34 10.97 14.11
C LYS A 10 21.80 9.55 14.42
N GLY A 11 21.08 8.82 15.28
CA GLY A 11 21.38 7.40 15.57
C GLY A 11 20.85 6.47 14.48
N LEU A 12 19.70 6.84 13.91
CA LEU A 12 19.03 6.04 12.87
C LEU A 12 19.78 6.06 11.54
N ASP A 13 20.35 7.20 11.12
CA ASP A 13 21.17 7.31 9.90
C ASP A 13 22.42 6.41 9.96
N ALA A 14 23.01 6.24 11.14
CA ALA A 14 24.15 5.35 11.32
C ALA A 14 23.76 3.86 11.27
N LEU A 15 22.49 3.52 11.65
CA LEU A 15 22.00 2.14 11.68
C LEU A 15 21.42 1.71 10.32
N LEU A 16 20.82 2.63 9.57
CA LEU A 16 20.20 2.34 8.27
C LEU A 16 21.20 2.25 7.13
N GLY A 17 22.34 2.94 7.20
CA GLY A 17 23.41 2.87 6.22
C GLY A 17 24.05 1.48 6.10
N GLU A 18 23.90 0.63 7.11
CA GLU A 18 24.48 -0.73 7.14
C GLU A 18 23.50 -1.83 6.64
N VAL A 19 22.21 -1.59 6.59
CA VAL A 19 21.18 -2.59 6.21
C VAL A 19 20.93 -2.62 4.71
N SER A 20 21.21 -1.53 3.99
CA SER A 20 21.13 -1.50 2.52
C SER A 20 22.38 -2.09 1.92
N GLY A 21 22.33 -3.34 1.51
CA GLY A 21 23.31 -4.24 0.91
C GLY A 21 24.43 -3.76 -0.01
N ALA A 22 25.05 -2.61 0.25
CA ALA A 22 26.21 -2.10 -0.46
C ALA A 22 27.18 -1.47 0.53
N ASN A 23 28.27 -2.17 0.80
CA ASN A 23 29.46 -1.83 1.58
C ASN A 23 29.52 -2.38 3.02
N LEU A 24 30.01 -3.62 3.11
CA LEU A 24 30.56 -4.24 4.32
C LEU A 24 31.96 -3.67 4.72
N ALA A 25 32.30 -2.46 4.31
CA ALA A 25 33.67 -1.96 4.47
C ALA A 25 33.81 -0.54 5.01
N SER A 26 32.97 -0.07 5.95
CA SER A 26 33.29 1.17 6.66
C SER A 26 32.43 1.38 7.90
N SER A 27 32.85 0.96 9.01
CA SER A 27 33.01 1.51 10.39
C SER A 27 32.99 0.41 11.44
N PRO A 28 34.10 0.11 12.09
CA PRO A 28 34.21 -0.98 13.06
C PRO A 28 34.22 -0.43 14.49
N GLU A 29 33.10 0.05 15.02
CA GLU A 29 33.17 0.42 16.42
C GLU A 29 32.16 -0.25 17.37
N ASN A 30 31.06 -0.92 16.91
CA ASN A 30 30.18 -1.61 17.88
C ASN A 30 29.44 -2.87 17.34
N SER A 31 29.93 -3.53 16.29
CA SER A 31 29.36 -4.81 15.85
C SER A 31 30.42 -5.88 15.68
N SER A 32 30.54 -6.78 16.63
CA SER A 32 31.48 -7.93 16.56
C SER A 32 30.74 -9.19 16.14
N LEU A 33 31.22 -9.83 15.04
CA LEU A 33 30.79 -11.19 14.70
C LEU A 33 31.37 -12.13 15.75
N THR A 34 30.54 -12.83 16.50
CA THR A 34 30.92 -13.71 17.59
C THR A 34 30.17 -15.03 17.49
N MET A 35 30.78 -16.13 17.88
CA MET A 35 30.09 -17.40 18.08
C MET A 35 29.49 -17.41 19.48
N LEU A 36 28.19 -17.67 19.57
CA LEU A 36 27.46 -17.70 20.83
C LEU A 36 26.69 -19.03 20.95
N SER A 37 26.67 -19.56 22.19
CA SER A 37 25.83 -20.72 22.46
C SER A 37 24.36 -20.38 22.24
N ILE A 38 23.67 -21.28 21.54
CA ILE A 38 22.24 -21.08 21.17
C ILE A 38 21.33 -21.01 22.41
N ASP A 39 21.75 -21.61 23.52
CA ASP A 39 21.05 -21.64 24.80
C ASP A 39 21.05 -20.27 25.51
N LEU A 40 22.00 -19.39 25.17
CA LEU A 40 22.09 -18.03 25.72
C LEU A 40 21.19 -17.05 24.97
N ILE A 41 20.54 -17.50 23.89
CA ILE A 41 19.75 -16.64 23.02
C ILE A 41 18.26 -16.86 23.26
N GLU A 42 17.57 -15.80 23.69
CA GLU A 42 16.15 -15.79 23.95
C GLU A 42 15.39 -15.17 22.78
N ARG A 43 14.11 -15.54 22.66
CA ARG A 43 13.21 -14.99 21.63
C ARG A 43 12.99 -13.50 21.84
N GLY A 44 13.01 -12.72 20.76
CA GLY A 44 12.73 -11.29 20.79
C GLY A 44 11.28 -10.97 21.17
N SER A 45 11.09 -9.99 22.05
CA SER A 45 9.78 -9.53 22.53
C SER A 45 8.95 -8.87 21.43
N PHE A 46 9.61 -8.35 20.39
CA PHE A 46 9.01 -7.54 19.33
C PHE A 46 8.72 -8.30 18.03
N GLN A 47 8.83 -9.65 18.03
CA GLN A 47 8.65 -10.47 16.83
C GLN A 47 7.17 -10.66 16.50
N PRO A 48 6.65 -10.10 15.39
CA PRO A 48 5.22 -10.13 15.05
C PRO A 48 4.76 -11.50 14.56
N ARG A 49 5.67 -12.35 14.08
CA ARG A 49 5.32 -13.63 13.45
C ARG A 49 5.07 -14.71 14.49
N ARG A 50 3.80 -15.18 14.59
CA ARG A 50 3.41 -16.26 15.53
C ARG A 50 3.41 -17.63 14.85
N ASP A 51 3.08 -17.69 13.55
CA ASP A 51 2.95 -18.92 12.80
C ASP A 51 4.12 -19.09 11.82
N PHE A 52 4.78 -20.23 11.91
CA PHE A 52 5.87 -20.62 11.02
C PHE A 52 5.44 -21.86 10.24
N ASP A 53 5.57 -21.82 8.93
CA ASP A 53 5.45 -22.98 8.09
C ASP A 53 6.51 -24.02 8.50
N GLN A 54 6.04 -25.14 9.01
CA GLN A 54 6.87 -26.23 9.55
C GLN A 54 7.75 -26.84 8.45
N ASP A 55 7.23 -27.03 7.24
CA ASP A 55 7.95 -27.65 6.14
C ASP A 55 9.08 -26.72 5.65
N ALA A 56 8.78 -25.42 5.53
CA ALA A 56 9.80 -24.43 5.18
C ALA A 56 10.88 -24.28 6.27
N LEU A 57 10.53 -24.45 7.56
CA LEU A 57 11.47 -24.42 8.65
C LEU A 57 12.37 -25.67 8.65
N GLN A 58 11.82 -26.85 8.40
CA GLN A 58 12.55 -28.12 8.31
C GLN A 58 13.54 -28.12 7.12
N SER A 59 13.11 -27.58 5.97
CA SER A 59 13.96 -27.42 4.79
C SER A 59 15.18 -26.52 5.12
N LEU A 60 14.94 -25.38 5.80
CA LEU A 60 15.99 -24.49 6.24
C LEU A 60 16.93 -25.15 7.24
N ALA A 61 16.41 -25.94 8.20
CA ALA A 61 17.20 -26.69 9.16
C ALA A 61 18.12 -27.72 8.47
N SER A 62 17.63 -28.41 7.46
CA SER A 62 18.43 -29.35 6.66
C SER A 62 19.58 -28.66 5.92
N SER A 63 19.32 -27.48 5.36
CA SER A 63 20.36 -26.64 4.72
C SER A 63 21.41 -26.18 5.74
N ILE A 64 20.99 -25.69 6.91
CA ILE A 64 21.88 -25.24 7.99
C ILE A 64 22.72 -26.41 8.52
N LYS A 65 22.16 -27.62 8.62
CA LYS A 65 22.89 -28.81 9.06
C LYS A 65 24.04 -29.19 8.11
N SER A 66 23.83 -28.97 6.78
CA SER A 66 24.83 -29.32 5.77
C SER A 66 25.89 -28.25 5.53
N GLN A 67 25.52 -26.98 5.62
CA GLN A 67 26.36 -25.84 5.22
C GLN A 67 26.77 -24.92 6.40
N GLY A 68 26.18 -25.15 7.57
CA GLY A 68 26.27 -24.20 8.69
C GLY A 68 25.35 -22.98 8.50
N LEU A 69 25.33 -22.12 9.50
CA LEU A 69 24.61 -20.86 9.46
C LEU A 69 25.44 -19.78 8.76
N VAL A 70 25.22 -19.55 7.47
CA VAL A 70 26.03 -18.60 6.67
C VAL A 70 25.73 -17.14 7.03
N GLN A 71 24.46 -16.81 7.30
CA GLN A 71 24.07 -15.46 7.70
C GLN A 71 23.92 -15.37 9.22
N PRO A 72 24.64 -14.47 9.90
CA PRO A 72 24.57 -14.33 11.36
C PRO A 72 23.17 -13.84 11.80
N ILE A 73 22.87 -14.13 13.06
CA ILE A 73 21.65 -13.64 13.74
C ILE A 73 22.01 -12.34 14.45
N LEU A 74 21.11 -11.33 14.34
CA LEU A 74 21.29 -10.08 15.07
C LEU A 74 20.70 -10.24 16.47
N VAL A 75 21.52 -10.02 17.48
CA VAL A 75 21.14 -10.11 18.90
C VAL A 75 21.56 -8.85 19.65
N ARG A 76 20.90 -8.59 20.78
CA ARG A 76 21.29 -7.57 21.74
C ARG A 76 21.50 -8.18 23.12
N SER A 77 22.37 -7.60 23.92
CA SER A 77 22.59 -8.00 25.29
C SER A 77 21.41 -7.56 26.18
N GLN A 78 21.00 -8.42 27.11
CA GLN A 78 19.99 -8.08 28.12
C GLN A 78 20.65 -7.53 29.37
N ALA A 79 20.26 -6.34 29.82
CA ALA A 79 20.93 -5.57 30.87
C ALA A 79 21.04 -6.26 32.24
N ASN A 80 20.27 -7.33 32.51
CA ASN A 80 20.23 -8.01 33.82
C ASN A 80 20.45 -9.52 33.75
N LYS A 81 20.92 -10.05 32.61
CA LYS A 81 21.13 -11.50 32.41
C LYS A 81 22.32 -11.73 31.51
N ASP A 82 23.03 -12.81 31.73
CA ASP A 82 24.03 -13.35 30.79
C ASP A 82 23.31 -14.00 29.57
N SER A 83 22.29 -13.32 29.03
CA SER A 83 21.49 -13.77 27.88
C SER A 83 21.34 -12.68 26.85
N TYR A 84 21.05 -13.11 25.64
CA TYR A 84 20.90 -12.24 24.45
C TYR A 84 19.50 -12.37 23.89
N GLU A 85 18.95 -11.29 23.45
CA GLU A 85 17.63 -11.25 22.82
C GLU A 85 17.75 -11.09 21.29
N ILE A 86 16.98 -11.87 20.53
CA ILE A 86 16.96 -11.79 19.07
C ILE A 86 16.29 -10.49 18.63
N VAL A 87 17.02 -9.68 17.86
CA VAL A 87 16.50 -8.50 17.17
C VAL A 87 16.00 -8.89 15.77
N ALA A 88 16.80 -9.69 15.02
CA ALA A 88 16.43 -10.16 13.69
C ALA A 88 17.00 -11.57 13.42
N GLY A 89 16.25 -12.40 12.65
CA GLY A 89 16.68 -13.73 12.25
C GLY A 89 16.07 -14.89 13.05
N GLU A 90 14.88 -14.75 13.65
CA GLU A 90 14.21 -15.80 14.45
C GLU A 90 14.05 -17.12 13.68
N ARG A 91 13.72 -17.09 12.38
CA ARG A 91 13.62 -18.32 11.56
C ARG A 91 14.94 -19.07 11.49
N ARG A 92 16.06 -18.35 11.34
CA ARG A 92 17.41 -18.94 11.32
C ARG A 92 17.77 -19.55 12.66
N TRP A 93 17.46 -18.87 13.76
CA TRP A 93 17.67 -19.38 15.11
C TRP A 93 16.89 -20.66 15.37
N ARG A 94 15.60 -20.70 15.06
CA ARG A 94 14.79 -21.93 15.21
C ARG A 94 15.27 -23.08 14.33
N ALA A 95 15.65 -22.78 13.09
CA ALA A 95 16.18 -23.78 12.18
C ALA A 95 17.55 -24.32 12.68
N ALA A 96 18.38 -23.47 13.28
CA ALA A 96 19.64 -23.88 13.92
C ALA A 96 19.41 -24.78 15.15
N GLN A 97 18.39 -24.51 15.95
CA GLN A 97 17.96 -25.40 17.05
C GLN A 97 17.52 -26.77 16.52
N ILE A 98 16.68 -26.82 15.48
CA ILE A 98 16.24 -28.07 14.85
C ILE A 98 17.44 -28.81 14.22
N ALA A 99 18.40 -28.10 13.65
CA ALA A 99 19.62 -28.67 13.09
C ALA A 99 20.59 -29.21 14.14
N GLY A 100 20.38 -28.89 15.42
CA GLY A 100 21.22 -29.33 16.55
C GLY A 100 22.55 -28.60 16.66
N LEU A 101 22.67 -27.35 16.24
CA LEU A 101 23.84 -26.54 16.41
C LEU A 101 23.93 -26.03 17.86
N HIS A 102 25.14 -26.15 18.47
CA HIS A 102 25.42 -25.64 19.82
C HIS A 102 25.84 -24.19 19.78
N ASP A 103 26.70 -23.82 18.84
CA ASP A 103 27.20 -22.46 18.68
C ASP A 103 26.81 -21.93 17.31
N ILE A 104 26.35 -20.68 17.27
CA ILE A 104 25.92 -20.01 16.06
C ILE A 104 26.58 -18.64 15.91
N PRO A 105 26.87 -18.21 14.67
CA PRO A 105 27.38 -16.87 14.42
C PRO A 105 26.29 -15.82 14.67
N VAL A 106 26.64 -14.85 15.50
CA VAL A 106 25.76 -13.72 15.84
C VAL A 106 26.49 -12.39 15.67
N ILE A 107 25.73 -11.34 15.44
CA ILE A 107 26.17 -9.96 15.54
C ILE A 107 25.53 -9.39 16.80
N ILE A 108 26.34 -8.97 17.76
CA ILE A 108 25.87 -8.33 18.98
C ILE A 108 25.83 -6.83 18.72
N LYS A 109 24.63 -6.22 18.82
CA LYS A 109 24.46 -4.77 18.82
C LYS A 109 23.95 -4.32 20.18
N ASP A 110 24.54 -3.27 20.69
CA ASP A 110 24.05 -2.58 21.89
C ASP A 110 23.01 -1.55 21.45
N VAL A 111 21.74 -1.99 21.40
CA VAL A 111 20.62 -1.18 20.95
C VAL A 111 19.56 -1.10 22.04
N SER A 112 18.96 0.07 22.20
CA SER A 112 17.83 0.29 23.09
C SER A 112 16.58 -0.49 22.64
N ASP A 113 15.58 -0.64 23.52
CA ASP A 113 14.30 -1.28 23.19
C ASP A 113 13.65 -0.65 21.97
N ASN A 114 13.64 0.69 21.88
CA ASN A 114 13.06 1.42 20.76
C ASN A 114 13.81 1.17 19.44
N GLU A 115 15.14 1.12 19.48
CA GLU A 115 15.94 0.83 18.29
C GLU A 115 15.76 -0.63 17.85
N ALA A 116 15.72 -1.58 18.79
CA ALA A 116 15.45 -2.98 18.48
C ALA A 116 14.06 -3.17 17.86
N MET A 117 13.03 -2.51 18.41
CA MET A 117 11.68 -2.51 17.84
C MET A 117 11.66 -1.90 16.44
N CYS A 118 12.35 -0.77 16.24
CA CYS A 118 12.46 -0.11 14.94
C CYS A 118 13.06 -1.05 13.89
N LEU A 119 14.20 -1.67 14.21
CA LEU A 119 14.89 -2.61 13.32
C LEU A 119 14.00 -3.81 12.97
N ALA A 120 13.31 -4.38 13.95
CA ALA A 120 12.43 -5.52 13.74
C ALA A 120 11.20 -5.16 12.86
N LEU A 121 10.64 -3.95 13.03
CA LEU A 121 9.52 -3.47 12.19
C LEU A 121 9.98 -3.17 10.77
N ILE A 122 11.13 -2.53 10.57
CA ILE A 122 11.68 -2.22 9.25
C ILE A 122 12.02 -3.52 8.50
N GLU A 123 12.68 -4.49 9.14
CA GLU A 123 12.96 -5.81 8.53
C GLU A 123 11.66 -6.48 8.07
N ASN A 124 10.63 -6.43 8.92
CA ASN A 124 9.34 -7.02 8.57
C ASN A 124 8.67 -6.31 7.39
N ILE A 125 8.74 -4.96 7.32
CA ILE A 125 8.17 -4.17 6.20
C ILE A 125 8.90 -4.45 4.88
N GLN A 126 10.20 -4.74 4.91
CA GLN A 126 11.00 -5.05 3.72
C GLN A 126 10.72 -6.44 3.12
N ARG A 127 9.78 -7.20 3.69
CA ARG A 127 9.39 -8.51 3.13
C ARG A 127 8.49 -8.32 1.91
N GLU A 128 8.71 -9.15 0.90
CA GLU A 128 7.95 -9.11 -0.37
C GLU A 128 6.52 -9.66 -0.26
N ASP A 129 6.19 -10.36 0.83
CA ASP A 129 4.94 -11.10 1.01
C ASP A 129 3.89 -10.39 1.88
N LEU A 130 4.12 -9.12 2.28
CA LEU A 130 3.15 -8.35 3.05
C LEU A 130 1.98 -7.85 2.20
N ASN A 131 0.78 -7.96 2.75
CA ASN A 131 -0.35 -7.26 2.16
C ASN A 131 -0.32 -5.75 2.49
N PRO A 132 -0.98 -4.89 1.70
CA PRO A 132 -0.93 -3.44 1.91
C PRO A 132 -1.44 -2.96 3.28
N LEU A 133 -2.35 -3.69 3.93
CA LEU A 133 -2.88 -3.35 5.26
C LEU A 133 -1.90 -3.75 6.37
N GLU A 134 -1.23 -4.89 6.23
CA GLU A 134 -0.15 -5.28 7.15
C GLU A 134 1.00 -4.29 7.09
N GLU A 135 1.39 -3.88 5.89
CA GLU A 135 2.41 -2.85 5.70
C GLU A 135 1.98 -1.52 6.33
N ALA A 136 0.74 -1.08 6.09
CA ALA A 136 0.19 0.14 6.70
C ALA A 136 0.19 0.07 8.23
N GLY A 137 -0.21 -1.06 8.81
CA GLY A 137 -0.20 -1.28 10.26
C GLY A 137 1.21 -1.24 10.86
N ALA A 138 2.21 -1.79 10.16
CA ALA A 138 3.60 -1.72 10.60
C ALA A 138 4.16 -0.28 10.54
N LEU A 139 3.80 0.49 9.49
CA LEU A 139 4.16 1.91 9.37
C LEU A 139 3.49 2.76 10.45
N GLU A 140 2.23 2.48 10.78
CA GLU A 140 1.51 3.16 11.86
C GLU A 140 2.18 2.92 13.21
N ARG A 141 2.65 1.69 13.49
CA ARG A 141 3.40 1.38 14.71
C ARG A 141 4.70 2.15 14.81
N LEU A 142 5.47 2.29 13.71
CA LEU A 142 6.69 3.12 13.69
C LEU A 142 6.38 4.58 14.08
N ILE A 143 5.25 5.12 13.65
CA ILE A 143 4.85 6.50 13.96
C ILE A 143 4.39 6.61 15.42
N ASN A 144 3.49 5.72 15.87
CA ASN A 144 2.82 5.86 17.16
C ASN A 144 3.66 5.36 18.33
N GLU A 145 4.38 4.22 18.17
CA GLU A 145 5.15 3.62 19.26
C GLU A 145 6.58 4.22 19.36
N LEU A 146 7.16 4.67 18.23
CA LEU A 146 8.51 5.22 18.17
C LEU A 146 8.54 6.73 17.94
N GLU A 147 7.39 7.40 17.93
CA GLU A 147 7.22 8.84 17.71
C GLU A 147 7.95 9.36 16.45
N MET A 148 8.02 8.52 15.39
CA MET A 148 8.69 8.88 14.15
C MET A 148 7.80 9.79 13.29
N THR A 149 8.42 10.72 12.57
CA THR A 149 7.72 11.53 11.57
C THR A 149 7.48 10.71 10.30
N HIS A 150 6.48 11.09 9.48
CA HIS A 150 6.23 10.45 8.18
C HIS A 150 7.44 10.49 7.25
N ASP A 151 8.25 11.55 7.30
CA ASP A 151 9.49 11.67 6.51
C ASP A 151 10.53 10.68 7.01
N ALA A 152 10.75 10.59 8.32
CA ALA A 152 11.69 9.65 8.92
C ALA A 152 11.30 8.18 8.64
N VAL A 153 9.99 7.86 8.70
CA VAL A 153 9.50 6.52 8.33
C VAL A 153 9.74 6.24 6.85
N ALA A 154 9.46 7.21 5.97
CA ALA A 154 9.66 7.04 4.53
C ALA A 154 11.13 6.75 4.19
N ASP A 155 12.06 7.51 4.78
CA ASP A 155 13.50 7.30 4.62
C ASP A 155 13.93 5.93 5.16
N ALA A 156 13.43 5.55 6.36
CA ALA A 156 13.77 4.28 7.01
C ALA A 156 13.35 3.04 6.20
N VAL A 157 12.20 3.10 5.52
CA VAL A 157 11.68 1.97 4.73
C VAL A 157 12.02 2.07 3.23
N GLY A 158 12.77 3.10 2.80
CA GLY A 158 13.16 3.31 1.39
C GLY A 158 11.99 3.66 0.48
N ARG A 159 10.94 4.33 1.01
CA ARG A 159 9.77 4.76 0.26
C ARG A 159 9.63 6.28 0.21
N SER A 160 8.84 6.79 -0.72
CA SER A 160 8.50 8.22 -0.71
C SER A 160 7.45 8.54 0.37
N ARG A 161 7.54 9.74 0.97
CA ARG A 161 6.53 10.23 1.92
C ARG A 161 5.08 10.12 1.42
N PRO A 162 4.76 10.45 0.14
CA PRO A 162 3.41 10.23 -0.39
C PRO A 162 2.99 8.76 -0.41
N ALA A 163 3.93 7.81 -0.65
CA ALA A 163 3.64 6.38 -0.61
C ALA A 163 3.27 5.93 0.81
N VAL A 164 4.04 6.34 1.81
CA VAL A 164 3.75 6.08 3.23
C VAL A 164 2.38 6.64 3.63
N SER A 165 2.11 7.92 3.29
CA SER A 165 0.81 8.55 3.60
C SER A 165 -0.36 7.83 2.91
N ASN A 166 -0.18 7.34 1.68
CA ASN A 166 -1.21 6.59 0.97
C ASN A 166 -1.49 5.22 1.59
N LEU A 167 -0.47 4.54 2.11
CA LEU A 167 -0.63 3.27 2.82
C LEU A 167 -1.37 3.48 4.15
N LEU A 168 -0.94 4.45 4.96
CA LEU A 168 -1.57 4.77 6.24
C LEU A 168 -3.07 5.07 6.09
N ARG A 169 -3.45 5.81 5.04
CA ARG A 169 -4.86 6.09 4.77
C ARG A 169 -5.71 4.84 4.51
N LEU A 170 -5.13 3.70 4.11
CA LEU A 170 -5.88 2.46 3.97
C LEU A 170 -6.46 1.96 5.29
N LEU A 171 -5.86 2.33 6.42
CA LEU A 171 -6.36 2.00 7.75
C LEU A 171 -7.67 2.72 8.10
N GLU A 172 -7.99 3.82 7.39
CA GLU A 172 -9.23 4.58 7.54
C GLU A 172 -10.43 3.96 6.78
N LEU A 173 -10.20 2.92 5.99
CA LEU A 173 -11.27 2.24 5.24
C LEU A 173 -12.24 1.50 6.18
N ASP A 174 -13.48 1.33 5.70
CA ASP A 174 -14.45 0.42 6.34
C ASP A 174 -13.90 -1.01 6.44
N ASP A 175 -14.20 -1.71 7.53
CA ASP A 175 -13.65 -3.05 7.80
C ASP A 175 -14.04 -4.08 6.72
N GLY A 176 -15.23 -3.97 6.13
CA GLY A 176 -15.65 -4.81 5.01
C GLY A 176 -14.81 -4.57 3.76
N VAL A 177 -14.40 -3.32 3.50
CA VAL A 177 -13.52 -2.96 2.39
C VAL A 177 -12.10 -3.44 2.65
N LYS A 178 -11.58 -3.29 3.89
CA LYS A 178 -10.28 -3.85 4.29
C LYS A 178 -10.22 -5.35 4.03
N LYS A 179 -11.26 -6.09 4.43
CA LYS A 179 -11.35 -7.53 4.20
C LYS A 179 -11.38 -7.91 2.71
N MET A 180 -11.98 -7.09 1.86
CA MET A 180 -11.95 -7.30 0.40
C MET A 180 -10.55 -7.05 -0.17
N LEU A 181 -9.81 -6.08 0.37
CA LEU A 181 -8.42 -5.80 0.00
C LEU A 181 -7.48 -6.93 0.45
N GLU A 182 -7.60 -7.42 1.70
CA GLU A 182 -6.83 -8.55 2.22
C GLU A 182 -7.03 -9.84 1.41
N THR A 183 -8.26 -10.10 0.99
CA THR A 183 -8.60 -11.28 0.18
C THR A 183 -8.31 -11.12 -1.31
N GLY A 184 -7.69 -10.00 -1.75
CA GLY A 184 -7.34 -9.73 -3.13
C GLY A 184 -8.54 -9.52 -4.06
N LYS A 185 -9.75 -9.29 -3.51
CA LYS A 185 -10.95 -8.94 -4.30
C LYS A 185 -10.93 -7.49 -4.80
N LEU A 186 -10.17 -6.65 -4.13
CA LEU A 186 -9.92 -5.26 -4.50
C LEU A 186 -8.41 -5.02 -4.55
N ASP A 187 -7.96 -4.23 -5.52
CA ASP A 187 -6.60 -3.73 -5.58
C ASP A 187 -6.45 -2.45 -4.77
N MET A 188 -5.22 -2.10 -4.41
CA MET A 188 -4.89 -0.88 -3.67
C MET A 188 -5.40 0.40 -4.38
N GLY A 189 -5.43 0.41 -5.73
CA GLY A 189 -5.98 1.53 -6.51
C GLY A 189 -7.48 1.75 -6.27
N HIS A 190 -8.27 0.68 -6.21
CA HIS A 190 -9.70 0.73 -5.88
C HIS A 190 -9.90 1.22 -4.43
N ALA A 191 -9.15 0.66 -3.49
CA ALA A 191 -9.21 1.02 -2.08
C ALA A 191 -8.92 2.51 -1.84
N ARG A 192 -7.86 3.06 -2.47
CA ARG A 192 -7.53 4.49 -2.41
C ARG A 192 -8.64 5.40 -2.93
N THR A 193 -9.28 5.00 -4.01
CA THR A 193 -10.38 5.77 -4.61
C THR A 193 -11.59 5.82 -3.67
N LEU A 194 -11.88 4.71 -2.98
CA LEU A 194 -12.98 4.59 -2.03
C LEU A 194 -12.81 5.46 -0.78
N LEU A 195 -11.58 5.81 -0.38
CA LEU A 195 -11.30 6.71 0.75
C LEU A 195 -11.96 8.10 0.63
N SER A 196 -12.34 8.51 -0.57
CA SER A 196 -13.04 9.78 -0.80
C SER A 196 -14.52 9.73 -0.39
N LEU A 197 -15.06 8.52 -0.15
CA LEU A 197 -16.45 8.32 0.23
C LEU A 197 -16.59 8.23 1.75
N SER A 198 -17.82 8.52 2.25
CA SER A 198 -18.17 8.22 3.63
C SER A 198 -18.18 6.70 3.89
N PRO A 199 -17.88 6.23 5.12
CA PRO A 199 -17.81 4.79 5.45
C PRO A 199 -19.01 3.98 4.96
N ASP A 200 -20.23 4.48 5.13
CA ASP A 200 -21.46 3.81 4.69
C ASP A 200 -21.49 3.55 3.17
N LYS A 201 -20.93 4.47 2.37
CA LYS A 201 -20.87 4.37 0.91
C LYS A 201 -19.68 3.56 0.42
N GLN A 202 -18.63 3.43 1.23
CA GLN A 202 -17.43 2.67 0.86
C GLN A 202 -17.76 1.20 0.60
N LEU A 203 -18.45 0.54 1.54
CA LEU A 203 -18.79 -0.89 1.44
C LEU A 203 -19.75 -1.19 0.29
N GLU A 204 -20.79 -0.34 0.09
CA GLU A 204 -21.72 -0.48 -1.04
C GLU A 204 -20.98 -0.36 -2.37
N SER A 205 -20.14 0.69 -2.51
CA SER A 205 -19.37 0.92 -3.73
C SER A 205 -18.35 -0.20 -3.97
N ALA A 206 -17.65 -0.67 -2.93
CA ALA A 206 -16.73 -1.79 -3.01
C ALA A 206 -17.41 -3.06 -3.53
N THR A 207 -18.59 -3.38 -2.99
CA THR A 207 -19.39 -4.53 -3.43
C THR A 207 -19.77 -4.43 -4.90
N LYS A 208 -20.17 -3.23 -5.36
CA LYS A 208 -20.49 -2.95 -6.76
C LYS A 208 -19.27 -3.11 -7.67
N ILE A 209 -18.11 -2.60 -7.25
CA ILE A 209 -16.83 -2.68 -7.99
C ILE A 209 -16.46 -4.15 -8.21
N VAL A 210 -16.49 -4.95 -7.14
CA VAL A 210 -16.16 -6.38 -7.20
C VAL A 210 -17.15 -7.14 -8.08
N LYS A 211 -18.46 -6.90 -7.90
CA LYS A 211 -19.52 -7.58 -8.69
C LYS A 211 -19.44 -7.28 -10.19
N GLN A 212 -19.05 -6.06 -10.56
CA GLN A 212 -18.98 -5.62 -11.96
C GLN A 212 -17.59 -5.74 -12.58
N GLY A 213 -16.57 -6.12 -11.81
CA GLY A 213 -15.18 -6.21 -12.29
C GLY A 213 -14.66 -4.88 -12.82
N LEU A 214 -14.95 -3.76 -12.14
CA LEU A 214 -14.58 -2.43 -12.61
C LEU A 214 -13.06 -2.24 -12.54
N SER A 215 -12.49 -1.56 -13.52
CA SER A 215 -11.11 -1.10 -13.45
C SER A 215 -10.97 0.09 -12.49
N VAL A 216 -9.74 0.40 -12.06
CA VAL A 216 -9.46 1.56 -11.19
C VAL A 216 -10.00 2.86 -11.80
N ARG A 217 -9.80 3.09 -13.11
CA ARG A 217 -10.33 4.28 -13.81
C ARG A 217 -11.86 4.33 -13.83
N ALA A 218 -12.52 3.19 -14.00
CA ALA A 218 -13.98 3.12 -13.94
C ALA A 218 -14.49 3.39 -12.52
N THR A 219 -13.75 2.92 -11.51
CA THR A 219 -14.02 3.20 -10.09
C THR A 219 -13.88 4.69 -9.76
N GLU A 220 -12.83 5.35 -10.25
CA GLU A 220 -12.64 6.81 -10.09
C GLU A 220 -13.83 7.59 -10.67
N ASN A 221 -14.32 7.20 -11.86
CA ASN A 221 -15.50 7.83 -12.46
C ASN A 221 -16.76 7.57 -11.64
N LEU A 222 -16.94 6.34 -11.12
CA LEU A 222 -18.08 6.00 -10.25
C LEU A 222 -18.07 6.84 -8.98
N VAL A 223 -16.93 6.91 -8.30
CA VAL A 223 -16.77 7.69 -7.06
C VAL A 223 -16.98 9.17 -7.32
N LYS A 224 -16.45 9.71 -8.42
CA LYS A 224 -16.70 11.10 -8.82
C LYS A 224 -18.20 11.37 -9.04
N GLN A 225 -18.91 10.49 -9.72
CA GLN A 225 -20.36 10.60 -9.90
C GLN A 225 -21.12 10.57 -8.56
N LEU A 226 -20.67 9.73 -7.60
CA LEU A 226 -21.29 9.65 -6.27
C LEU A 226 -21.02 10.90 -5.41
N LEU A 227 -19.87 11.54 -5.59
CA LEU A 227 -19.52 12.80 -4.93
C LEU A 227 -20.26 13.99 -5.58
N ASP A 228 -20.26 14.07 -6.90
CA ASP A 228 -20.96 15.10 -7.66
C ASP A 228 -22.48 14.96 -7.54
N GLY A 229 -23.01 13.74 -7.48
CA GLY A 229 -24.43 13.43 -7.32
C GLY A 229 -25.03 13.88 -5.99
N ASN A 230 -24.21 14.15 -4.97
CA ASN A 230 -24.66 14.76 -3.71
C ASN A 230 -24.95 16.28 -3.85
N GLN A 231 -24.48 16.91 -4.95
CA GLN A 231 -24.82 18.30 -5.26
C GLN A 231 -25.88 18.43 -6.36
N HIS A 232 -26.15 17.35 -7.11
CA HIS A 232 -27.10 17.37 -8.22
C HIS A 232 -27.94 16.09 -8.26
N SER A 233 -28.66 15.79 -7.18
CA SER A 233 -29.80 14.87 -7.24
C SER A 233 -31.01 15.60 -7.83
N ARG A 234 -30.89 16.00 -9.07
CA ARG A 234 -32.01 16.06 -9.98
C ARG A 234 -31.68 15.13 -11.14
N PRO A 235 -32.46 14.07 -11.40
CA PRO A 235 -32.44 13.51 -12.73
C PRO A 235 -32.73 14.71 -13.64
N LYS A 236 -31.80 15.11 -14.49
CA LYS A 236 -32.15 15.79 -15.71
C LYS A 236 -32.95 14.75 -16.52
N ASN A 237 -34.21 14.59 -16.18
CA ASN A 237 -35.21 14.45 -17.19
C ASN A 237 -35.10 15.78 -17.96
N ASP A 238 -34.18 15.84 -18.90
CA ASP A 238 -34.35 16.69 -20.05
C ASP A 238 -35.65 16.14 -20.69
N VAL A 239 -36.77 16.64 -20.21
CA VAL A 239 -37.99 16.67 -21.04
C VAL A 239 -37.50 17.53 -22.21
N LYS A 240 -36.97 16.86 -23.27
CA LYS A 240 -36.66 17.52 -24.52
C LYS A 240 -37.90 18.34 -24.88
N ASP A 241 -37.71 19.64 -24.99
CA ASP A 241 -38.78 20.50 -25.41
C ASP A 241 -39.45 19.86 -26.63
N SER A 242 -40.77 19.63 -26.55
CA SER A 242 -41.54 18.98 -27.61
C SER A 242 -41.29 19.63 -28.97
N ASN A 243 -40.97 20.92 -28.98
CA ASN A 243 -40.63 21.68 -30.17
C ASN A 243 -39.26 21.32 -30.72
N ILE A 244 -38.25 21.07 -29.85
CA ILE A 244 -36.91 20.64 -30.26
C ILE A 244 -36.96 19.23 -30.84
N THR A 245 -37.75 18.33 -30.23
CA THR A 245 -37.91 16.96 -30.72
C THR A 245 -38.62 16.96 -32.11
N LYS A 246 -39.62 17.81 -32.33
CA LYS A 246 -40.23 17.96 -33.64
C LYS A 246 -39.26 18.49 -34.68
N LEU A 247 -38.46 19.50 -34.33
CA LEU A 247 -37.45 20.07 -35.21
C LEU A 247 -36.30 19.06 -35.53
N GLU A 248 -35.89 18.21 -34.58
CA GLU A 248 -34.94 17.12 -34.83
C GLU A 248 -35.49 16.12 -35.86
N ASN A 249 -36.78 15.74 -35.73
CA ASN A 249 -37.43 14.81 -36.65
C ASN A 249 -37.60 15.42 -38.04
N ASP A 250 -38.10 16.63 -38.15
CA ASP A 250 -38.29 17.34 -39.43
C ASP A 250 -36.92 17.50 -40.16
N LEU A 251 -35.86 17.88 -39.43
CA LEU A 251 -34.54 17.99 -40.03
C LEU A 251 -33.95 16.64 -40.43
N SER A 252 -34.21 15.59 -39.63
CA SER A 252 -33.74 14.25 -39.95
C SER A 252 -34.40 13.68 -41.20
N GLU A 253 -35.72 13.94 -41.40
CA GLU A 253 -36.42 13.55 -42.61
C GLU A 253 -35.92 14.33 -43.82
N ARG A 254 -35.78 15.65 -43.71
CA ARG A 254 -35.33 16.51 -44.82
C ARG A 254 -33.90 16.18 -45.25
N LEU A 255 -32.99 15.93 -44.30
CA LEU A 255 -31.61 15.66 -44.60
C LEU A 255 -31.33 14.17 -44.89
N ALA A 256 -32.30 13.29 -44.60
CA ALA A 256 -32.16 11.82 -44.64
C ALA A 256 -30.95 11.35 -43.82
N ALA A 257 -30.67 12.00 -42.70
CA ALA A 257 -29.54 11.74 -41.80
C ALA A 257 -29.97 11.99 -40.35
N LYS A 258 -29.35 11.31 -39.40
CA LYS A 258 -29.66 11.48 -37.98
C LYS A 258 -29.20 12.85 -37.48
N VAL A 259 -30.14 13.67 -37.02
CA VAL A 259 -29.91 15.01 -36.48
C VAL A 259 -30.16 15.02 -34.97
N LEU A 260 -29.23 15.61 -34.21
CA LEU A 260 -29.34 15.83 -32.78
C LEU A 260 -29.17 17.33 -32.49
N ILE A 261 -30.12 17.91 -31.74
CA ILE A 261 -30.07 19.30 -31.29
C ILE A 261 -29.89 19.34 -29.77
N THR A 262 -28.80 19.89 -29.32
CA THR A 262 -28.55 20.17 -27.89
C THR A 262 -28.75 21.66 -27.67
N HIS A 263 -29.75 22.02 -26.85
CA HIS A 263 -30.11 23.41 -26.56
C HIS A 263 -29.88 23.72 -25.07
N GLN A 264 -29.27 24.86 -24.77
CA GLN A 264 -29.08 25.36 -23.42
C GLN A 264 -30.07 26.48 -23.09
N SER A 265 -30.46 26.62 -21.83
CA SER A 265 -31.36 27.70 -21.36
C SER A 265 -30.82 29.12 -21.65
N SER A 266 -29.55 29.27 -21.96
CA SER A 266 -28.87 30.50 -22.36
C SER A 266 -29.15 30.89 -23.83
N GLY A 267 -29.92 30.09 -24.60
CA GLY A 267 -30.14 30.28 -26.03
C GLY A 267 -29.03 29.72 -26.93
N ARG A 268 -27.92 29.18 -26.36
CA ARG A 268 -26.86 28.56 -27.13
C ARG A 268 -27.18 27.09 -27.36
N GLY A 269 -26.84 26.58 -28.54
CA GLY A 269 -27.06 25.18 -28.87
C GLY A 269 -26.01 24.62 -29.84
N LYS A 270 -26.09 23.31 -30.04
CA LYS A 270 -25.24 22.57 -30.98
C LYS A 270 -26.18 21.71 -31.85
N LEU A 271 -26.03 21.83 -33.16
CA LEU A 271 -26.65 20.93 -34.14
C LEU A 271 -25.57 19.90 -34.56
N GLN A 272 -25.88 18.64 -34.47
CA GLN A 272 -24.99 17.54 -34.85
C GLN A 272 -25.71 16.64 -35.86
N ILE A 273 -25.11 16.48 -37.03
CA ILE A 273 -25.57 15.62 -38.11
C ILE A 273 -24.60 14.47 -38.24
N SER A 274 -25.11 13.24 -38.18
CA SER A 274 -24.29 12.03 -38.28
C SER A 274 -24.39 11.47 -39.70
N TYR A 275 -23.26 11.14 -40.32
CA TYR A 275 -23.18 10.52 -41.65
C TYR A 275 -22.20 9.32 -41.61
N ASN A 276 -22.42 8.34 -42.52
CA ASN A 276 -21.65 7.10 -42.58
C ASN A 276 -20.70 7.04 -43.81
N SER A 277 -20.85 7.96 -44.77
CA SER A 277 -20.00 8.04 -45.97
C SER A 277 -19.86 9.47 -46.50
N LEU A 278 -18.80 9.73 -47.26
CA LEU A 278 -18.61 11.03 -47.92
C LEU A 278 -19.72 11.35 -48.93
N ALA A 279 -20.26 10.35 -49.63
CA ALA A 279 -21.38 10.52 -50.54
C ALA A 279 -22.65 10.96 -49.79
N GLU A 280 -22.91 10.44 -48.59
CA GLU A 280 -24.00 10.87 -47.70
C GLU A 280 -23.82 12.32 -47.26
N LEU A 281 -22.56 12.70 -46.88
CA LEU A 281 -22.23 14.09 -46.53
C LEU A 281 -22.48 15.05 -47.68
N GLU A 282 -22.09 14.73 -48.93
CA GLU A 282 -22.37 15.55 -50.11
C GLU A 282 -23.86 15.68 -50.35
N GLY A 283 -24.66 14.61 -50.14
CA GLY A 283 -26.10 14.63 -50.24
C GLY A 283 -26.76 15.53 -49.18
N ILE A 284 -26.21 15.55 -47.96
CA ILE A 284 -26.67 16.44 -46.88
C ILE A 284 -26.39 17.90 -47.22
N LEU A 285 -25.16 18.21 -47.69
CA LEU A 285 -24.77 19.57 -48.04
C LEU A 285 -25.65 20.13 -49.17
N LYS A 286 -25.97 19.35 -50.23
CA LYS A 286 -26.86 19.74 -51.31
C LYS A 286 -28.31 20.01 -50.88
N ARG A 287 -28.73 19.53 -49.72
CA ARG A 287 -30.08 19.76 -49.17
C ARG A 287 -30.10 20.92 -48.18
N LEU A 288 -28.93 21.40 -47.77
CA LEU A 288 -28.77 22.57 -46.89
C LEU A 288 -28.67 23.88 -47.69
N ASP A 289 -28.21 23.79 -48.98
CA ASP A 289 -28.25 24.89 -49.96
C ASP A 289 -29.69 25.03 -50.54
#